data_95f2df7503a95b7436ed9183e70a1643
#
_entry.id   95f2df7503a95b7436ed9183e70a1643
#
_cell.length_a   1.000
_cell.length_b   1.000
_cell.length_c   1.000
_cell.angle_alpha   90.00
_cell.angle_beta   90.00
_cell.angle_gamma   90.00
#
_symmetry.space_group_name_H-M   'P 1'
#
loop_
_entity.id
_entity.type
_entity.pdbx_description
1 polymer ?
#
loop_
_entity_poly.entity_id
_entity_poly.type
_entity_poly.pdbx_seq_one_letter_code
_entity_poly.pdbx_strand_id
1 'polypeptide(L)'
;MLFRSVLQDYYARKQIPVQVTWANYPLRYRVKWQVQGNPKVSVIIPNQDHIGDLDQCLRSIAKKTTYSNYEVLVVENNSKRAETFAYYKKMQERYPKVRLITWEKEFNYSAINNFAAKQSEGEYLIFLNNDTEILTEDWMEEMLSVCQQPDVGVVGAKLYYPDGTIQHAGVILGLSNIAGHLFVKEPGDISGYMGRACTMQNLSAVTAACMMASRECFEKVAGFEEILQVALNDVDFCMKVQKLGKQVVYNPETELYHYESKSRGLEDTPEKLERYNREVAYFRSRWGEVLEKGDPYYNVNLSRTTWNCTFRIPPKTEKK
;
A
#
# COMPACT_ATOMS: atom_id res chain seq x y z
N MET A 1 8.68 -21.74 -23.82
CA MET A 1 7.89 -22.81 -23.18
C MET A 1 8.57 -23.42 -21.95
N LEU A 2 9.86 -23.74 -21.99
CA LEU A 2 10.56 -24.52 -20.95
C LEU A 2 10.46 -23.94 -19.52
N PHE A 3 10.72 -22.65 -19.33
CA PHE A 3 10.76 -22.06 -17.97
C PHE A 3 9.40 -21.94 -17.27
N ARG A 4 8.32 -21.73 -18.01
CA ARG A 4 6.96 -21.73 -17.43
C ARG A 4 6.59 -23.10 -16.85
N SER A 5 6.87 -24.17 -17.59
CA SER A 5 6.61 -25.54 -17.12
C SER A 5 7.46 -25.89 -15.91
N VAL A 6 8.71 -25.46 -15.85
CA VAL A 6 9.58 -25.66 -14.68
C VAL A 6 8.99 -25.01 -13.41
N LEU A 7 8.49 -23.76 -13.52
CA LEU A 7 7.81 -23.10 -12.41
C LEU A 7 6.53 -23.83 -12.00
N GLN A 8 5.70 -24.22 -12.99
CA GLN A 8 4.46 -24.95 -12.72
C GLN A 8 4.75 -26.30 -12.04
N ASP A 9 5.77 -27.04 -12.51
CA ASP A 9 6.19 -28.31 -11.92
C ASP A 9 6.78 -28.13 -10.51
N TYR A 10 7.51 -27.05 -10.27
CA TYR A 10 8.03 -26.74 -8.93
C TYR A 10 6.89 -26.57 -7.92
N TYR A 11 5.89 -25.74 -8.24
CA TYR A 11 4.75 -25.51 -7.36
C TYR A 11 3.88 -26.76 -7.22
N ALA A 12 3.69 -27.53 -8.29
CA ALA A 12 2.96 -28.80 -8.24
C ALA A 12 3.63 -29.81 -7.28
N ARG A 13 4.96 -29.95 -7.34
CA ARG A 13 5.72 -30.81 -6.41
C ARG A 13 5.63 -30.34 -4.95
N LYS A 14 5.47 -29.04 -4.72
CA LYS A 14 5.27 -28.46 -3.39
C LYS A 14 3.81 -28.51 -2.94
N GLN A 15 2.91 -29.00 -3.79
CA GLN A 15 1.45 -29.00 -3.54
C GLN A 15 0.88 -27.60 -3.27
N ILE A 16 1.50 -26.57 -3.88
CA ILE A 16 1.05 -25.19 -3.77
C ILE A 16 0.17 -24.88 -4.99
N PRO A 17 -1.13 -24.59 -4.80
CA PRO A 17 -2.04 -24.30 -5.90
C PRO A 17 -1.78 -22.93 -6.52
N VAL A 18 -1.12 -22.93 -7.68
CA VAL A 18 -0.83 -21.70 -8.45
C VAL A 18 -1.12 -21.89 -9.92
N GLN A 19 -1.39 -20.81 -10.60
CA GLN A 19 -1.38 -20.72 -12.05
C GLN A 19 -0.17 -19.91 -12.51
N VAL A 20 0.68 -20.48 -13.35
CA VAL A 20 1.83 -19.79 -13.93
C VAL A 20 1.48 -19.38 -15.37
N THR A 21 1.46 -18.08 -15.63
CA THR A 21 1.17 -17.49 -16.94
C THR A 21 2.33 -16.60 -17.40
N TRP A 22 2.28 -16.14 -18.65
CA TRP A 22 3.13 -15.06 -19.09
C TRP A 22 2.67 -13.76 -18.43
N ALA A 23 3.63 -12.98 -17.94
CA ALA A 23 3.37 -11.60 -17.57
C ALA A 23 3.23 -10.73 -18.83
N ASN A 24 2.69 -9.53 -18.69
CA ASN A 24 2.56 -8.56 -19.78
C ASN A 24 3.90 -8.04 -20.32
N TYR A 25 5.02 -8.46 -19.72
CA TYR A 25 6.37 -8.05 -20.09
C TYR A 25 7.18 -9.24 -20.61
N PRO A 26 8.04 -9.05 -21.62
CA PRO A 26 8.86 -10.11 -22.18
C PRO A 26 9.71 -10.84 -21.14
N LEU A 27 9.85 -12.16 -21.30
CA LEU A 27 10.68 -13.05 -20.48
C LEU A 27 10.33 -13.05 -18.98
N ARG A 28 9.11 -12.69 -18.62
CA ARG A 28 8.61 -12.71 -17.23
C ARG A 28 7.38 -13.60 -17.11
N TYR A 29 7.23 -14.18 -15.92
CA TYR A 29 6.11 -15.04 -15.58
C TYR A 29 5.34 -14.44 -14.41
N ARG A 30 4.02 -14.50 -14.49
CA ARG A 30 3.12 -14.23 -13.39
C ARG A 30 2.80 -15.53 -12.69
N VAL A 31 2.95 -15.54 -11.37
CA VAL A 31 2.50 -16.61 -10.50
C VAL A 31 1.27 -16.11 -9.76
N LYS A 32 0.11 -16.68 -10.06
CA LYS A 32 -1.15 -16.34 -9.40
C LYS A 32 -1.50 -17.47 -8.43
N TRP A 33 -1.50 -17.16 -7.14
CA TRP A 33 -1.96 -18.06 -6.09
C TRP A 33 -3.48 -18.12 -6.08
N GLN A 34 -4.03 -19.24 -5.64
CA GLN A 34 -5.46 -19.37 -5.41
C GLN A 34 -5.81 -18.89 -4.00
N VAL A 35 -6.87 -18.10 -3.87
CA VAL A 35 -7.43 -17.75 -2.57
C VAL A 35 -7.89 -19.01 -1.85
N GLN A 36 -7.44 -19.17 -0.61
CA GLN A 36 -7.83 -20.30 0.23
C GLN A 36 -9.07 -19.92 1.06
N GLY A 37 -10.10 -20.74 0.97
CA GLY A 37 -11.36 -20.48 1.66
C GLY A 37 -12.11 -19.26 1.12
N ASN A 38 -12.89 -18.64 2.00
CA ASN A 38 -13.63 -17.41 1.71
C ASN A 38 -13.57 -16.45 2.92
N PRO A 39 -12.35 -16.04 3.37
CA PRO A 39 -12.22 -15.19 4.55
C PRO A 39 -12.81 -13.80 4.31
N LYS A 40 -13.38 -13.21 5.34
CA LYS A 40 -13.93 -11.85 5.24
C LYS A 40 -12.81 -10.81 5.14
N VAL A 41 -12.95 -9.88 4.22
CA VAL A 41 -12.04 -8.73 4.02
C VAL A 41 -12.74 -7.45 4.45
N SER A 42 -12.09 -6.63 5.29
CA SER A 42 -12.59 -5.31 5.66
C SER A 42 -11.75 -4.24 4.97
N VAL A 43 -12.38 -3.42 4.14
CA VAL A 43 -11.77 -2.24 3.52
C VAL A 43 -12.04 -1.03 4.40
N ILE A 44 -11.00 -0.36 4.86
CA ILE A 44 -11.05 0.79 5.76
C ILE A 44 -10.71 2.06 4.99
N ILE A 45 -11.61 3.02 4.96
CA ILE A 45 -11.51 4.27 4.18
C ILE A 45 -11.76 5.47 5.10
N PRO A 46 -10.72 6.14 5.62
CA PRO A 46 -10.88 7.43 6.28
C PRO A 46 -11.42 8.49 5.32
N ASN A 47 -12.37 9.31 5.78
CA ASN A 47 -12.93 10.39 4.96
C ASN A 47 -13.27 11.62 5.79
N GLN A 48 -13.02 12.80 5.21
CA GLN A 48 -13.46 14.10 5.72
C GLN A 48 -13.91 14.95 4.54
N ASP A 49 -15.21 15.29 4.50
CA ASP A 49 -15.82 16.02 3.38
C ASP A 49 -15.65 15.32 2.02
N HIS A 50 -14.82 15.69 1.12
CA HIS A 50 -14.40 15.05 -0.15
C HIS A 50 -15.34 13.98 -0.75
N ILE A 51 -16.64 14.27 -0.81
CA ILE A 51 -17.69 13.32 -1.25
C ILE A 51 -17.51 12.85 -2.71
N GLY A 52 -16.94 13.69 -3.56
CA GLY A 52 -16.69 13.34 -4.97
C GLY A 52 -15.63 12.25 -5.11
N ASP A 53 -14.53 12.37 -4.34
CA ASP A 53 -13.45 11.40 -4.36
C ASP A 53 -13.92 10.08 -3.71
N LEU A 54 -14.61 10.17 -2.57
CA LEU A 54 -15.18 9.01 -1.91
C LEU A 54 -16.20 8.26 -2.80
N ASP A 55 -17.11 8.97 -3.51
CA ASP A 55 -18.08 8.33 -4.40
C ASP A 55 -17.38 7.64 -5.58
N GLN A 56 -16.33 8.23 -6.14
CA GLN A 56 -15.50 7.61 -7.19
C GLN A 56 -14.83 6.33 -6.67
N CYS A 57 -14.24 6.38 -5.50
CA CYS A 57 -13.61 5.23 -4.85
C CYS A 57 -14.63 4.11 -4.62
N LEU A 58 -15.74 4.38 -3.96
CA LEU A 58 -16.79 3.38 -3.66
C LEU A 58 -17.43 2.81 -4.92
N ARG A 59 -17.63 3.64 -5.95
CA ARG A 59 -18.14 3.20 -7.26
C ARG A 59 -17.18 2.24 -7.93
N SER A 60 -15.87 2.53 -7.90
CA SER A 60 -14.85 1.66 -8.46
C SER A 60 -14.80 0.32 -7.73
N ILE A 61 -14.84 0.32 -6.40
CA ILE A 61 -14.92 -0.89 -5.58
C ILE A 61 -16.15 -1.71 -5.97
N ALA A 62 -17.34 -1.10 -5.97
CA ALA A 62 -18.59 -1.81 -6.27
C ALA A 62 -18.64 -2.39 -7.70
N LYS A 63 -17.99 -1.71 -8.66
CA LYS A 63 -17.98 -2.11 -10.08
C LYS A 63 -16.94 -3.17 -10.38
N LYS A 64 -15.76 -3.08 -9.73
CA LYS A 64 -14.57 -3.85 -10.10
C LYS A 64 -14.33 -5.07 -9.22
N THR A 65 -14.81 -5.07 -7.97
CA THR A 65 -14.50 -6.16 -7.05
C THR A 65 -15.28 -7.42 -7.39
N THR A 66 -14.56 -8.47 -7.75
CA THR A 66 -15.11 -9.82 -8.01
C THR A 66 -15.25 -10.64 -6.73
N TYR A 67 -14.46 -10.36 -5.70
CA TYR A 67 -14.54 -11.02 -4.40
C TYR A 67 -15.85 -10.69 -3.69
N SER A 68 -16.54 -11.70 -3.17
CA SER A 68 -17.89 -11.51 -2.63
C SER A 68 -17.94 -11.23 -1.12
N ASN A 69 -17.00 -11.79 -0.32
CA ASN A 69 -17.03 -11.74 1.15
C ASN A 69 -16.20 -10.56 1.70
N TYR A 70 -16.72 -9.34 1.51
CA TYR A 70 -16.08 -8.14 2.05
C TYR A 70 -17.10 -7.15 2.62
N GLU A 71 -16.63 -6.28 3.48
CA GLU A 71 -17.28 -5.06 3.96
C GLU A 71 -16.40 -3.84 3.70
N VAL A 72 -16.99 -2.66 3.66
CA VAL A 72 -16.29 -1.38 3.57
C VAL A 72 -16.67 -0.51 4.77
N LEU A 73 -15.69 -0.05 5.53
CA LEU A 73 -15.88 0.89 6.62
C LEU A 73 -15.42 2.27 6.17
N VAL A 74 -16.37 3.17 5.94
CA VAL A 74 -16.07 4.59 5.77
C VAL A 74 -15.97 5.22 7.14
N VAL A 75 -14.82 5.81 7.45
CA VAL A 75 -14.58 6.44 8.76
C VAL A 75 -14.73 7.94 8.60
N GLU A 76 -15.87 8.46 9.01
CA GLU A 76 -16.15 9.90 9.08
C GLU A 76 -15.23 10.56 10.11
N ASN A 77 -14.52 11.63 9.72
CA ASN A 77 -13.66 12.38 10.63
C ASN A 77 -13.88 13.89 10.52
N ASN A 78 -14.77 14.42 11.37
CA ASN A 78 -14.98 15.86 11.54
C ASN A 78 -15.34 16.64 10.26
N SER A 79 -16.15 16.03 9.37
CA SER A 79 -16.72 16.73 8.22
C SER A 79 -17.57 17.93 8.67
N LYS A 80 -17.50 19.02 7.91
CA LYS A 80 -18.18 20.30 8.26
C LYS A 80 -19.34 20.61 7.33
N ARG A 81 -19.39 19.99 6.15
CA ARG A 81 -20.37 20.31 5.11
C ARG A 81 -21.64 19.49 5.28
N ALA A 82 -22.79 20.15 5.29
CA ALA A 82 -24.09 19.49 5.40
C ALA A 82 -24.34 18.48 4.27
N GLU A 83 -23.84 18.78 3.08
CA GLU A 83 -23.89 17.89 1.90
C GLU A 83 -23.18 16.55 2.12
N THR A 84 -22.12 16.51 2.95
CA THR A 84 -21.40 15.28 3.29
C THR A 84 -22.31 14.33 4.08
N PHE A 85 -23.00 14.83 5.06
CA PHE A 85 -23.92 14.00 5.86
C PHE A 85 -25.16 13.55 5.05
N ALA A 86 -25.64 14.40 4.13
CA ALA A 86 -26.67 14.00 3.19
C ALA A 86 -26.21 12.92 2.22
N TYR A 87 -24.94 12.98 1.78
CA TYR A 87 -24.33 11.96 0.94
C TYR A 87 -24.18 10.63 1.72
N TYR A 88 -23.71 10.63 2.96
CA TYR A 88 -23.55 9.40 3.75
C TYR A 88 -24.85 8.61 3.91
N LYS A 89 -26.00 9.26 4.05
CA LYS A 89 -27.31 8.59 4.08
C LYS A 89 -27.58 7.85 2.78
N LYS A 90 -27.41 8.51 1.62
CA LYS A 90 -27.60 7.92 0.30
C LYS A 90 -26.55 6.84 -0.03
N MET A 91 -25.33 7.01 0.45
CA MET A 91 -24.22 6.08 0.26
C MET A 91 -24.55 4.68 0.83
N GLN A 92 -25.07 4.61 2.04
CA GLN A 92 -25.43 3.34 2.68
C GLN A 92 -26.59 2.62 1.96
N GLU A 93 -27.55 3.38 1.40
CA GLU A 93 -28.61 2.82 0.55
C GLU A 93 -28.07 2.28 -0.78
N ARG A 94 -27.13 3.02 -1.39
CA ARG A 94 -26.56 2.70 -2.70
C ARG A 94 -25.54 1.55 -2.66
N TYR A 95 -24.78 1.46 -1.58
CA TYR A 95 -23.71 0.48 -1.39
C TYR A 95 -23.95 -0.38 -0.14
N PRO A 96 -24.69 -1.49 -0.25
CA PRO A 96 -25.11 -2.29 0.92
C PRO A 96 -23.99 -2.88 1.76
N LYS A 97 -22.77 -2.98 1.19
CA LYS A 97 -21.58 -3.45 1.91
C LYS A 97 -20.83 -2.34 2.65
N VAL A 98 -21.29 -1.08 2.51
CA VAL A 98 -20.64 0.08 3.14
C VAL A 98 -21.31 0.38 4.47
N ARG A 99 -20.49 0.49 5.50
CA ARG A 99 -20.87 0.90 6.84
C ARG A 99 -20.14 2.19 7.21
N LEU A 100 -20.88 3.18 7.74
CA LEU A 100 -20.32 4.43 8.26
C LEU A 100 -20.01 4.27 9.74
N ILE A 101 -18.81 4.63 10.16
CA ILE A 101 -18.41 4.79 11.55
C ILE A 101 -17.80 6.17 11.75
N THR A 102 -17.84 6.72 12.96
CA THR A 102 -17.39 8.09 13.23
C THR A 102 -16.22 8.12 14.19
N TRP A 103 -15.18 8.87 13.82
CA TRP A 103 -14.04 9.24 14.65
C TRP A 103 -14.15 10.72 15.03
N GLU A 104 -14.49 11.01 16.29
CA GLU A 104 -14.78 12.37 16.75
C GLU A 104 -13.56 13.16 17.23
N LYS A 105 -12.36 12.52 17.26
CA LYS A 105 -11.13 13.17 17.68
C LYS A 105 -10.45 13.88 16.49
N GLU A 106 -9.37 14.60 16.80
CA GLU A 106 -8.52 15.23 15.76
C GLU A 106 -8.02 14.20 14.74
N PHE A 107 -7.69 14.71 13.55
CA PHE A 107 -7.19 13.87 12.48
C PHE A 107 -5.85 13.24 12.88
N ASN A 108 -5.82 11.93 12.83
CA ASN A 108 -4.64 11.10 12.99
C ASN A 108 -4.88 9.81 12.17
N TYR A 109 -4.22 9.71 11.02
CA TYR A 109 -4.41 8.58 10.11
C TYR A 109 -4.22 7.23 10.81
N SER A 110 -3.16 7.11 11.61
CA SER A 110 -2.84 5.89 12.36
C SER A 110 -3.94 5.53 13.36
N ALA A 111 -4.39 6.50 14.17
CA ALA A 111 -5.42 6.28 15.17
C ALA A 111 -6.79 5.96 14.54
N ILE A 112 -7.14 6.63 13.44
CA ILE A 112 -8.38 6.39 12.69
C ILE A 112 -8.39 4.95 12.16
N ASN A 113 -7.32 4.49 11.54
CA ASN A 113 -7.23 3.14 11.00
C ASN A 113 -7.19 2.08 12.11
N ASN A 114 -6.49 2.33 13.23
CA ASN A 114 -6.50 1.46 14.40
C ASN A 114 -7.90 1.32 15.01
N PHE A 115 -8.63 2.43 15.11
CA PHE A 115 -10.03 2.44 15.59
C PHE A 115 -10.93 1.63 14.66
N ALA A 116 -10.82 1.87 13.35
CA ALA A 116 -11.66 1.19 12.37
C ALA A 116 -11.37 -0.32 12.29
N ALA A 117 -10.11 -0.72 12.41
CA ALA A 117 -9.72 -2.12 12.47
C ALA A 117 -10.39 -2.86 13.63
N LYS A 118 -10.52 -2.20 14.79
CA LYS A 118 -11.26 -2.77 15.97
C LYS A 118 -12.77 -2.86 15.75
N GLN A 119 -13.34 -2.02 14.87
CA GLN A 119 -14.76 -2.01 14.54
C GLN A 119 -15.11 -2.92 13.36
N SER A 120 -14.11 -3.45 12.68
CA SER A 120 -14.26 -4.29 11.50
C SER A 120 -14.26 -5.77 11.84
N GLU A 121 -14.84 -6.60 10.95
CA GLU A 121 -15.04 -8.03 11.19
C GLU A 121 -14.14 -8.92 10.31
N GLY A 122 -13.41 -8.34 9.35
CA GLY A 122 -12.60 -9.09 8.39
C GLY A 122 -11.38 -9.76 9.03
N GLU A 123 -11.05 -10.94 8.55
CA GLU A 123 -9.80 -11.65 8.85
C GLU A 123 -8.59 -10.97 8.16
N TYR A 124 -8.87 -10.25 7.10
CA TYR A 124 -7.92 -9.42 6.37
C TYR A 124 -8.39 -7.98 6.33
N LEU A 125 -7.46 -7.05 6.47
CA LEU A 125 -7.69 -5.61 6.49
C LEU A 125 -7.06 -4.98 5.26
N ILE A 126 -7.83 -4.17 4.53
CA ILE A 126 -7.30 -3.29 3.49
C ILE A 126 -7.42 -1.86 3.99
N PHE A 127 -6.29 -1.16 4.09
CA PHE A 127 -6.24 0.29 4.28
C PHE A 127 -6.25 0.92 2.90
N LEU A 128 -7.22 1.81 2.66
CA LEU A 128 -7.45 2.41 1.35
C LEU A 128 -7.76 3.90 1.51
N ASN A 129 -7.08 4.75 0.75
CA ASN A 129 -7.41 6.17 0.71
C ASN A 129 -8.71 6.41 -0.04
N ASN A 130 -9.46 7.45 0.38
CA ASN A 130 -10.74 7.83 -0.21
C ASN A 130 -10.64 8.41 -1.64
N ASP A 131 -9.44 8.83 -2.05
CA ASP A 131 -9.12 9.41 -3.36
C ASP A 131 -8.43 8.40 -4.29
N THR A 132 -8.82 7.14 -4.21
CA THR A 132 -8.34 6.06 -5.08
C THR A 132 -9.44 5.57 -6.04
N GLU A 133 -9.02 5.00 -7.16
CA GLU A 133 -9.90 4.34 -8.13
C GLU A 133 -9.33 3.00 -8.55
N ILE A 134 -10.08 1.92 -8.33
CA ILE A 134 -9.67 0.55 -8.66
C ILE A 134 -9.66 0.34 -10.18
N LEU A 135 -8.57 -0.19 -10.71
CA LEU A 135 -8.42 -0.54 -12.13
C LEU A 135 -8.58 -2.04 -12.38
N THR A 136 -7.93 -2.86 -11.57
CA THR A 136 -7.93 -4.33 -11.67
C THR A 136 -9.22 -4.93 -11.09
N GLU A 137 -9.93 -5.79 -11.81
CA GLU A 137 -11.22 -6.36 -11.35
C GLU A 137 -11.06 -7.36 -10.18
N ASP A 138 -10.05 -8.21 -10.24
CA ASP A 138 -9.72 -9.20 -9.21
C ASP A 138 -8.67 -8.70 -8.20
N TRP A 139 -8.62 -7.38 -7.97
CA TRP A 139 -7.63 -6.72 -7.13
C TRP A 139 -7.57 -7.26 -5.69
N MET A 140 -8.73 -7.58 -5.14
CA MET A 140 -8.83 -8.08 -3.77
C MET A 140 -8.32 -9.51 -3.66
N GLU A 141 -8.65 -10.37 -4.63
CA GLU A 141 -8.14 -11.73 -4.73
C GLU A 141 -6.64 -11.76 -4.99
N GLU A 142 -6.13 -10.84 -5.81
CA GLU A 142 -4.68 -10.68 -6.06
C GLU A 142 -3.91 -10.34 -4.78
N MET A 143 -4.44 -9.44 -3.97
CA MET A 143 -3.82 -9.12 -2.68
C MET A 143 -4.00 -10.24 -1.67
N LEU A 144 -5.20 -10.80 -1.56
CA LEU A 144 -5.57 -11.80 -0.56
C LEU A 144 -4.78 -13.10 -0.75
N SER A 145 -4.69 -13.61 -1.98
CA SER A 145 -3.98 -14.86 -2.27
C SER A 145 -2.49 -14.80 -1.93
N VAL A 146 -1.88 -13.61 -2.06
CA VAL A 146 -0.49 -13.35 -1.66
C VAL A 146 -0.39 -13.17 -0.14
N CYS A 147 -1.31 -12.42 0.46
CA CYS A 147 -1.32 -12.17 1.91
C CYS A 147 -1.57 -13.45 2.73
N GLN A 148 -2.19 -14.47 2.14
CA GLN A 148 -2.40 -15.80 2.75
C GLN A 148 -1.13 -16.67 2.76
N GLN A 149 -0.05 -16.27 2.07
CA GLN A 149 1.18 -17.06 2.13
C GLN A 149 1.80 -16.96 3.52
N PRO A 150 2.33 -18.07 4.07
CA PRO A 150 2.74 -18.16 5.48
C PRO A 150 3.76 -17.10 5.90
N ASP A 151 4.64 -16.71 4.97
CA ASP A 151 5.72 -15.76 5.24
C ASP A 151 5.35 -14.29 4.95
N VAL A 152 4.15 -14.04 4.40
CA VAL A 152 3.70 -12.70 4.03
C VAL A 152 2.91 -12.06 5.18
N GLY A 153 3.22 -10.81 5.49
CA GLY A 153 2.50 -10.02 6.49
C GLY A 153 1.77 -8.83 5.88
N VAL A 154 2.31 -8.27 4.79
CA VAL A 154 1.75 -7.11 4.11
C VAL A 154 1.85 -7.26 2.61
N VAL A 155 0.80 -6.82 1.90
CA VAL A 155 0.78 -6.71 0.43
C VAL A 155 0.35 -5.30 0.05
N GLY A 156 1.13 -4.63 -0.82
CA GLY A 156 0.82 -3.31 -1.37
C GLY A 156 0.59 -3.37 -2.87
N ALA A 157 -0.23 -2.47 -3.38
CA ALA A 157 -0.60 -2.34 -4.77
C ALA A 157 0.37 -1.44 -5.57
N LYS A 158 0.26 -1.46 -6.90
CA LYS A 158 0.84 -0.45 -7.78
C LYS A 158 -0.13 0.73 -7.92
N LEU A 159 0.38 1.94 -7.70
CA LEU A 159 -0.44 3.14 -7.82
C LEU A 159 0.06 4.03 -8.95
N TYR A 160 -0.90 4.64 -9.64
CA TYR A 160 -0.67 5.60 -10.70
C TYR A 160 -1.19 6.98 -10.32
N TYR A 161 -0.53 8.01 -10.81
CA TYR A 161 -1.13 9.33 -10.90
C TYR A 161 -2.21 9.37 -11.99
N PRO A 162 -3.12 10.37 -11.95
CA PRO A 162 -4.17 10.50 -12.98
C PRO A 162 -3.68 10.63 -14.42
N ASP A 163 -2.42 11.05 -14.61
CA ASP A 163 -1.77 11.15 -15.93
C ASP A 163 -1.21 9.80 -16.43
N GLY A 164 -1.39 8.71 -15.66
CA GLY A 164 -0.90 7.38 -16.00
C GLY A 164 0.56 7.13 -15.64
N THR A 165 1.26 8.09 -15.03
CA THR A 165 2.61 7.85 -14.52
C THR A 165 2.59 7.12 -13.18
N ILE A 166 3.67 6.41 -12.85
CA ILE A 166 3.79 5.67 -11.59
C ILE A 166 3.84 6.65 -10.41
N GLN A 167 3.01 6.41 -9.40
CA GLN A 167 3.08 7.07 -8.11
C GLN A 167 3.79 6.19 -7.08
N HIS A 168 3.48 4.90 -7.08
CA HIS A 168 4.03 3.93 -6.13
C HIS A 168 4.30 2.58 -6.81
N ALA A 169 5.54 2.13 -6.68
CA ALA A 169 5.97 0.77 -7.02
C ALA A 169 6.88 0.20 -5.90
N GLY A 170 6.47 0.46 -4.66
CA GLY A 170 7.19 0.10 -3.45
C GLY A 170 8.03 1.23 -2.87
N VAL A 171 8.47 1.04 -1.61
CA VAL A 171 9.24 2.01 -0.83
C VAL A 171 10.59 1.43 -0.46
N ILE A 172 11.63 2.25 -0.61
CA ILE A 172 13.02 1.94 -0.23
C ILE A 172 13.44 2.85 0.92
N LEU A 173 14.05 2.25 1.94
CA LEU A 173 14.61 2.97 3.09
C LEU A 173 15.89 3.72 2.69
N GLY A 174 16.03 4.93 3.19
CA GLY A 174 17.16 5.80 2.88
C GLY A 174 17.09 6.50 1.52
N LEU A 175 16.08 6.22 0.69
CA LEU A 175 15.80 6.99 -0.51
C LEU A 175 15.26 8.35 -0.07
N SER A 176 15.80 9.45 -0.64
CA SER A 176 15.47 10.81 -0.20
C SER A 176 15.64 11.04 1.32
N ASN A 177 16.68 10.46 1.91
CA ASN A 177 17.11 10.55 3.31
C ASN A 177 16.38 9.64 4.32
N ILE A 178 15.10 9.31 4.15
CA ILE A 178 14.33 8.50 5.12
C ILE A 178 13.73 7.28 4.43
N ALA A 179 12.79 7.51 3.54
CA ALA A 179 12.12 6.51 2.75
C ALA A 179 11.51 7.19 1.51
N GLY A 180 11.53 6.50 0.40
CA GLY A 180 10.98 7.08 -0.84
C GLY A 180 10.40 6.01 -1.76
N HIS A 181 9.41 6.42 -2.55
CA HIS A 181 8.76 5.56 -3.53
C HIS A 181 9.66 5.36 -4.75
N LEU A 182 9.67 4.15 -5.29
CA LEU A 182 10.36 3.83 -6.54
C LEU A 182 9.53 4.27 -7.76
N PHE A 183 10.24 4.68 -8.79
CA PHE A 183 9.72 4.99 -10.14
C PHE A 183 8.70 6.13 -10.20
N VAL A 184 8.70 7.02 -9.21
CA VAL A 184 7.78 8.18 -9.17
C VAL A 184 7.90 9.00 -10.45
N LYS A 185 6.74 9.30 -11.09
CA LYS A 185 6.63 10.05 -12.36
C LYS A 185 7.22 9.36 -13.59
N GLU A 186 7.69 8.13 -13.47
CA GLU A 186 8.05 7.33 -14.64
C GLU A 186 6.76 6.84 -15.36
N PRO A 187 6.81 6.57 -16.68
CA PRO A 187 5.66 6.02 -17.42
C PRO A 187 5.12 4.74 -16.78
N GLY A 188 3.79 4.60 -16.74
CA GLY A 188 3.12 3.49 -16.07
C GLY A 188 3.44 2.11 -16.64
N ASP A 189 3.79 2.04 -17.91
CA ASP A 189 4.07 0.82 -18.66
C ASP A 189 5.53 0.38 -18.66
N ILE A 190 6.43 1.08 -17.93
CA ILE A 190 7.83 0.66 -17.86
C ILE A 190 8.00 -0.62 -17.04
N SER A 191 8.99 -1.42 -17.42
CA SER A 191 9.42 -2.54 -16.58
C SER A 191 10.28 -2.09 -15.38
N GLY A 192 10.90 -0.92 -15.48
CA GLY A 192 11.87 -0.43 -14.50
C GLY A 192 13.18 -1.24 -14.48
N TYR A 193 14.12 -0.82 -13.63
CA TYR A 193 15.39 -1.51 -13.45
C TYR A 193 15.16 -2.98 -13.08
N MET A 194 15.68 -3.92 -13.89
CA MET A 194 15.56 -5.37 -13.69
C MET A 194 14.11 -5.88 -13.54
N GLY A 195 13.12 -5.11 -14.00
CA GLY A 195 11.70 -5.47 -13.90
C GLY A 195 11.02 -5.08 -12.60
N ARG A 196 11.65 -4.26 -11.77
CA ARG A 196 11.14 -3.91 -10.43
C ARG A 196 9.81 -3.18 -10.43
N ALA A 197 9.44 -2.49 -11.51
CA ALA A 197 8.14 -1.82 -11.61
C ALA A 197 6.98 -2.76 -12.01
N CYS A 198 7.29 -3.96 -12.52
CA CYS A 198 6.30 -4.86 -13.11
C CYS A 198 6.36 -6.31 -12.61
N THR A 199 7.14 -6.60 -11.58
CA THR A 199 7.21 -7.93 -10.98
C THR A 199 6.94 -7.87 -9.49
N MET A 200 6.23 -8.88 -8.99
CA MET A 200 6.04 -9.07 -7.56
C MET A 200 7.39 -9.25 -6.87
N GLN A 201 7.61 -8.56 -5.75
CA GLN A 201 8.86 -8.61 -5.03
C GLN A 201 8.72 -8.24 -3.55
N ASN A 202 9.65 -8.70 -2.75
CA ASN A 202 9.78 -8.27 -1.36
C ASN A 202 10.46 -6.89 -1.31
N LEU A 203 9.95 -6.02 -0.47
CA LEU A 203 10.46 -4.66 -0.27
C LEU A 203 10.46 -4.30 1.21
N SER A 204 11.11 -3.20 1.57
CA SER A 204 11.12 -2.72 2.95
C SER A 204 9.78 -2.15 3.37
N ALA A 205 9.07 -1.48 2.47
CA ALA A 205 7.73 -1.00 2.75
C ALA A 205 6.88 -0.81 1.48
N VAL A 206 5.58 -0.66 1.68
CA VAL A 206 4.57 -0.25 0.71
C VAL A 206 3.65 0.79 1.35
N THR A 207 2.96 1.59 0.55
CA THR A 207 2.10 2.67 1.07
C THR A 207 0.73 2.17 1.52
N ALA A 208 0.22 2.75 2.59
CA ALA A 208 -1.13 2.50 3.08
C ALA A 208 -2.23 3.20 2.25
N ALA A 209 -1.88 3.87 1.16
CA ALA A 209 -2.89 4.33 0.19
C ALA A 209 -3.67 3.15 -0.43
N CYS A 210 -3.03 1.96 -0.58
CA CYS A 210 -3.67 0.67 -0.78
C CYS A 210 -2.76 -0.45 -0.24
N MET A 211 -3.09 -0.97 0.95
CA MET A 211 -2.29 -1.96 1.66
C MET A 211 -3.19 -3.01 2.31
N MET A 212 -2.87 -4.29 2.13
CA MET A 212 -3.54 -5.39 2.84
C MET A 212 -2.61 -6.01 3.88
N ALA A 213 -3.17 -6.36 5.04
CA ALA A 213 -2.53 -7.20 6.05
C ALA A 213 -3.53 -8.19 6.65
N SER A 214 -3.07 -9.33 7.16
CA SER A 214 -3.94 -10.16 7.99
C SER A 214 -4.22 -9.47 9.32
N ARG A 215 -5.42 -9.64 9.88
CA ARG A 215 -5.77 -9.11 11.20
C ARG A 215 -4.81 -9.60 12.27
N GLU A 216 -4.45 -10.89 12.23
CA GLU A 216 -3.48 -11.47 13.15
C GLU A 216 -2.14 -10.73 13.13
N CYS A 217 -1.62 -10.45 11.93
CA CYS A 217 -0.36 -9.72 11.78
C CYS A 217 -0.50 -8.27 12.28
N PHE A 218 -1.61 -7.59 11.94
CA PHE A 218 -1.91 -6.23 12.38
C PHE A 218 -1.97 -6.12 13.91
N GLU A 219 -2.65 -7.04 14.56
CA GLU A 219 -2.78 -7.08 16.03
C GLU A 219 -1.46 -7.41 16.72
N LYS A 220 -0.68 -8.36 16.19
CA LYS A 220 0.64 -8.72 16.73
C LYS A 220 1.64 -7.56 16.75
N VAL A 221 1.55 -6.65 15.78
CA VAL A 221 2.40 -5.44 15.75
C VAL A 221 1.75 -4.23 16.43
N ALA A 222 0.61 -4.41 17.09
CA ALA A 222 -0.17 -3.36 17.72
C ALA A 222 -0.64 -2.24 16.75
N GLY A 223 -0.96 -2.59 15.51
CA GLY A 223 -1.46 -1.67 14.49
C GLY A 223 -0.46 -0.60 14.05
N PHE A 224 -0.98 0.55 13.60
CA PHE A 224 -0.17 1.71 13.26
C PHE A 224 0.31 2.45 14.50
N GLU A 225 1.47 3.09 14.42
CA GLU A 225 2.04 3.92 15.47
C GLU A 225 1.36 5.31 15.49
N GLU A 226 0.59 5.61 16.52
CA GLU A 226 -0.25 6.81 16.57
C GLU A 226 0.52 8.13 16.74
N ILE A 227 1.81 8.07 17.13
CA ILE A 227 2.71 9.23 17.12
C ILE A 227 2.99 9.65 15.68
N LEU A 228 3.02 8.71 14.74
CA LEU A 228 3.13 8.95 13.30
C LEU A 228 1.73 9.23 12.73
N GLN A 229 1.28 10.46 12.88
CA GLN A 229 -0.10 10.83 12.55
C GLN A 229 -0.38 10.81 11.06
N VAL A 230 0.63 11.12 10.24
CA VAL A 230 0.50 11.32 8.79
C VAL A 230 1.65 10.69 8.01
N ALA A 231 2.90 11.06 8.31
CA ALA A 231 4.06 10.60 7.58
C ALA A 231 4.67 9.34 8.19
N LEU A 232 5.21 8.46 7.33
CA LEU A 232 6.00 7.29 7.73
C LEU A 232 5.27 6.23 8.58
N ASN A 233 3.97 6.37 8.77
CA ASN A 233 3.16 5.41 9.52
C ASN A 233 3.08 4.04 8.83
N ASP A 234 2.94 4.02 7.52
CA ASP A 234 2.96 2.84 6.67
C ASP A 234 4.34 2.18 6.63
N VAL A 235 5.40 2.99 6.56
CA VAL A 235 6.78 2.50 6.59
C VAL A 235 7.08 1.87 7.96
N ASP A 236 6.72 2.53 9.07
CA ASP A 236 6.87 1.99 10.43
C ASP A 236 6.10 0.68 10.60
N PHE A 237 4.86 0.64 10.11
CA PHE A 237 4.04 -0.57 10.15
C PHE A 237 4.72 -1.74 9.41
N CYS A 238 5.18 -1.52 8.18
CA CYS A 238 5.90 -2.51 7.40
C CYS A 238 7.17 -3.01 8.12
N MET A 239 7.92 -2.11 8.75
CA MET A 239 9.12 -2.47 9.49
C MET A 239 8.82 -3.26 10.77
N LYS A 240 7.71 -2.96 11.47
CA LYS A 240 7.23 -3.78 12.59
C LYS A 240 6.89 -5.19 12.12
N VAL A 241 6.23 -5.32 10.98
CA VAL A 241 5.89 -6.61 10.37
C VAL A 241 7.14 -7.40 10.02
N GLN A 242 8.16 -6.75 9.45
CA GLN A 242 9.45 -7.42 9.19
C GLN A 242 10.16 -7.89 10.45
N LYS A 243 10.05 -7.17 11.57
CA LYS A 243 10.56 -7.64 12.88
C LYS A 243 9.88 -8.92 13.38
N LEU A 244 8.66 -9.22 12.94
CA LEU A 244 8.01 -10.52 13.16
C LEU A 244 8.54 -11.65 12.27
N GLY A 245 9.53 -11.36 11.40
CA GLY A 245 10.01 -12.32 10.39
C GLY A 245 9.07 -12.47 9.19
N LYS A 246 8.09 -11.59 9.01
CA LYS A 246 7.18 -11.60 7.86
C LYS A 246 7.68 -10.70 6.74
N GLN A 247 7.27 -11.01 5.52
CA GLN A 247 7.61 -10.26 4.31
C GLN A 247 6.59 -9.16 4.02
N VAL A 248 7.08 -8.09 3.43
CA VAL A 248 6.28 -7.03 2.82
C VAL A 248 6.41 -7.17 1.31
N VAL A 249 5.30 -7.39 0.63
CA VAL A 249 5.26 -7.71 -0.79
C VAL A 249 4.63 -6.57 -1.58
N TYR A 250 5.31 -6.11 -2.61
CA TYR A 250 4.73 -5.29 -3.65
C TYR A 250 4.12 -6.18 -4.73
N ASN A 251 2.83 -6.02 -5.01
CA ASN A 251 2.12 -6.76 -6.05
C ASN A 251 1.67 -5.82 -7.19
N PRO A 252 2.37 -5.81 -8.33
CA PRO A 252 2.04 -4.95 -9.47
C PRO A 252 0.80 -5.39 -10.24
N GLU A 253 0.23 -6.56 -9.95
CA GLU A 253 -1.00 -7.06 -10.59
C GLU A 253 -2.27 -6.41 -10.00
N THR A 254 -2.13 -5.71 -8.86
CA THR A 254 -3.15 -4.87 -8.25
C THR A 254 -2.87 -3.41 -8.60
N GLU A 255 -3.69 -2.82 -9.44
CA GLU A 255 -3.48 -1.48 -9.98
C GLU A 255 -4.63 -0.54 -9.62
N LEU A 256 -4.27 0.68 -9.19
CA LEU A 256 -5.20 1.76 -8.86
C LEU A 256 -4.67 3.10 -9.35
N TYR A 257 -5.58 4.04 -9.68
CA TYR A 257 -5.25 5.46 -9.61
C TYR A 257 -5.32 5.95 -8.17
N HIS A 258 -4.45 6.88 -7.81
CA HIS A 258 -4.49 7.62 -6.55
C HIS A 258 -4.34 9.10 -6.84
N TYR A 259 -5.43 9.84 -6.60
CA TYR A 259 -5.59 11.26 -6.94
C TYR A 259 -4.97 12.20 -5.91
N GLU A 260 -3.84 11.81 -5.34
CA GLU A 260 -3.10 12.41 -4.22
C GLU A 260 -3.24 13.94 -4.08
N SER A 261 -3.16 14.40 -2.84
CA SER A 261 -3.13 15.81 -2.44
C SER A 261 -4.42 16.62 -2.61
N LYS A 262 -5.54 15.99 -3.03
CA LYS A 262 -6.82 16.70 -3.11
C LYS A 262 -7.41 16.98 -1.73
N SER A 263 -7.25 16.03 -0.80
CA SER A 263 -7.84 16.13 0.54
C SER A 263 -6.93 16.81 1.55
N ARG A 264 -5.63 16.57 1.52
CA ARG A 264 -4.67 17.02 2.54
C ARG A 264 -3.85 18.25 2.12
N GLY A 265 -3.66 18.49 0.83
CA GLY A 265 -2.75 19.50 0.30
C GLY A 265 -1.28 19.18 0.56
N LEU A 266 -0.40 20.12 0.24
CA LEU A 266 1.05 19.99 0.43
C LEU A 266 1.45 20.19 1.90
N GLU A 267 2.63 19.69 2.28
CA GLU A 267 3.27 19.92 3.60
C GLU A 267 3.97 21.32 3.59
N ASP A 268 3.19 22.38 3.41
CA ASP A 268 3.66 23.73 3.09
C ASP A 268 3.40 24.78 4.20
N THR A 269 2.70 24.42 5.28
CA THR A 269 2.51 25.31 6.42
C THR A 269 3.52 25.03 7.53
N PRO A 270 3.87 26.05 8.38
CA PRO A 270 4.78 25.85 9.51
C PRO A 270 4.36 24.72 10.44
N GLU A 271 3.06 24.59 10.73
CA GLU A 271 2.51 23.56 11.63
C GLU A 271 2.65 22.17 11.03
N LYS A 272 2.41 22.01 9.73
CA LYS A 272 2.58 20.73 9.01
C LYS A 272 4.05 20.33 8.96
N LEU A 273 4.96 21.30 8.69
CA LEU A 273 6.40 21.06 8.70
C LEU A 273 6.91 20.66 10.08
N GLU A 274 6.43 21.33 11.14
CA GLU A 274 6.78 20.97 12.52
C GLU A 274 6.31 19.56 12.88
N ARG A 275 5.06 19.21 12.54
CA ARG A 275 4.55 17.85 12.70
C ARG A 275 5.43 16.85 11.94
N TYR A 276 5.68 17.08 10.64
CA TYR A 276 6.53 16.21 9.82
C TYR A 276 7.93 16.01 10.43
N ASN A 277 8.56 17.08 10.91
CA ASN A 277 9.88 16.99 11.55
C ASN A 277 9.84 16.18 12.84
N ARG A 278 8.78 16.30 13.66
CA ARG A 278 8.57 15.45 14.85
C ARG A 278 8.40 13.97 14.47
N GLU A 279 7.61 13.69 13.45
CA GLU A 279 7.39 12.32 12.95
C GLU A 279 8.69 11.70 12.41
N VAL A 280 9.46 12.46 11.64
CA VAL A 280 10.79 12.05 11.15
C VAL A 280 11.76 11.80 12.30
N ALA A 281 11.80 12.68 13.29
CA ALA A 281 12.67 12.50 14.47
C ALA A 281 12.31 11.23 15.25
N TYR A 282 11.01 11.01 15.47
CA TYR A 282 10.52 9.78 16.11
C TYR A 282 10.86 8.53 15.29
N PHE A 283 10.62 8.54 13.98
CA PHE A 283 10.96 7.43 13.10
C PHE A 283 12.46 7.11 13.13
N ARG A 284 13.31 8.13 13.07
CA ARG A 284 14.77 7.98 13.17
C ARG A 284 15.22 7.41 14.53
N SER A 285 14.62 7.85 15.63
CA SER A 285 14.95 7.31 16.97
C SER A 285 14.66 5.82 17.08
N ARG A 286 13.66 5.34 16.33
CA ARG A 286 13.23 3.93 16.33
C ARG A 286 13.97 3.06 15.33
N TRP A 287 14.28 3.60 14.15
CA TRP A 287 14.79 2.85 13.01
C TRP A 287 16.16 3.33 12.50
N GLY A 288 16.83 4.22 13.22
CA GLY A 288 18.11 4.81 12.80
C GLY A 288 19.17 3.79 12.39
N GLU A 289 19.34 2.73 13.19
CA GLU A 289 20.28 1.65 12.86
C GLU A 289 19.98 0.95 11.52
N VAL A 290 18.69 0.77 11.20
CA VAL A 290 18.28 0.14 9.92
C VAL A 290 18.57 1.09 8.77
N LEU A 291 18.29 2.38 8.94
CA LEU A 291 18.58 3.40 7.93
C LEU A 291 20.08 3.51 7.65
N GLU A 292 20.93 3.40 8.66
CA GLU A 292 22.39 3.41 8.55
C GLU A 292 22.92 2.17 7.82
N LYS A 293 22.41 0.98 8.12
CA LYS A 293 22.75 -0.27 7.44
C LYS A 293 22.32 -0.27 5.98
N GLY A 294 21.30 0.51 5.64
CA GLY A 294 20.69 0.59 4.31
C GLY A 294 19.62 -0.44 4.08
N ASP A 295 18.85 -0.23 3.01
CA ASP A 295 17.73 -1.07 2.63
C ASP A 295 18.19 -2.45 2.14
N PRO A 296 17.72 -3.56 2.73
CA PRO A 296 18.14 -4.92 2.34
C PRO A 296 17.67 -5.32 0.95
N TYR A 297 16.66 -4.65 0.39
CA TYR A 297 16.10 -4.91 -0.92
C TYR A 297 16.62 -3.94 -2.00
N TYR A 298 17.59 -3.08 -1.67
CA TYR A 298 18.13 -2.08 -2.60
C TYR A 298 19.66 -2.14 -2.68
N ASN A 299 20.17 -2.33 -3.90
CA ASN A 299 21.60 -2.50 -4.09
C ASN A 299 22.37 -1.23 -3.72
N VAL A 300 23.45 -1.38 -2.95
CA VAL A 300 24.30 -0.28 -2.45
C VAL A 300 24.94 0.57 -3.56
N ASN A 301 25.05 0.04 -4.76
CA ASN A 301 25.58 0.73 -5.93
C ASN A 301 24.52 1.58 -6.67
N LEU A 302 23.25 1.51 -6.26
CA LEU A 302 22.20 2.34 -6.81
C LEU A 302 22.09 3.67 -6.05
N SER A 303 21.66 4.70 -6.76
CA SER A 303 21.47 6.05 -6.20
C SER A 303 20.34 6.06 -5.17
N ARG A 304 20.55 6.76 -4.06
CA ARG A 304 19.52 7.08 -3.06
C ARG A 304 18.93 8.48 -3.22
N THR A 305 19.34 9.20 -4.28
CA THR A 305 18.87 10.55 -4.60
C THR A 305 17.97 10.58 -5.83
N THR A 306 17.82 9.43 -6.50
CA THR A 306 16.93 9.23 -7.65
C THR A 306 16.08 8.00 -7.41
N TRP A 307 14.84 8.01 -7.86
CA TRP A 307 13.84 6.94 -7.61
C TRP A 307 13.72 5.90 -8.72
N ASN A 308 14.56 5.97 -9.76
CA ASN A 308 14.52 5.09 -10.93
C ASN A 308 15.68 4.06 -10.99
N CYS A 309 16.34 3.82 -9.87
CA CYS A 309 17.43 2.85 -9.75
C CYS A 309 18.64 3.16 -10.64
N THR A 310 18.98 4.41 -10.88
CA THR A 310 20.23 4.80 -11.55
C THR A 310 21.43 4.42 -10.70
N PHE A 311 22.60 4.26 -11.32
CA PHE A 311 23.83 3.96 -10.59
C PHE A 311 24.27 5.15 -9.73
N ARG A 312 24.82 4.83 -8.57
CA ARG A 312 25.44 5.81 -7.69
C ARG A 312 26.72 6.34 -8.38
N ILE A 313 26.80 7.66 -8.55
CA ILE A 313 28.03 8.31 -9.00
C ILE A 313 28.95 8.41 -7.77
N PRO A 314 30.12 7.75 -7.74
CA PRO A 314 31.06 7.91 -6.64
C PRO A 314 31.50 9.37 -6.55
N PRO A 315 31.76 9.91 -5.32
CA PRO A 315 32.33 11.24 -5.20
C PRO A 315 33.63 11.31 -6.01
N LYS A 316 33.80 12.40 -6.77
CA LYS A 316 35.07 12.65 -7.46
C LYS A 316 36.18 12.58 -6.41
N THR A 317 37.04 11.60 -6.48
CA THR A 317 38.30 11.59 -5.71
C THR A 317 39.06 12.82 -6.15
N GLU A 318 39.15 13.83 -5.30
CA GLU A 318 40.15 14.89 -5.50
C GLU A 318 41.51 14.19 -5.60
N LYS A 319 42.08 14.23 -6.79
CA LYS A 319 43.47 13.80 -6.95
C LYS A 319 44.30 14.72 -6.07
N LYS A 320 44.86 14.18 -4.99
CA LYS A 320 45.90 14.82 -4.19
C LYS A 320 47.17 15.01 -5.06
#